data_7dc2f6d49d53f7667ebcb149b085e415
#
_entry.id   7dc2f6d49d53f7667ebcb149b085e415
#
_cell.length_a   1.000
_cell.length_b   1.000
_cell.length_c   1.000
_cell.angle_alpha   90.00
_cell.angle_beta   90.00
_cell.angle_gamma   90.00
#
_symmetry.space_group_name_H-M   'P 1'
#
loop_
_entity.id
_entity.type
_entity.pdbx_description
1 polymer ?
#
loop_
_entity_poly.entity_id
_entity_poly.type
_entity_poly.pdbx_seq_one_letter_code
_entity_poly.pdbx_strand_id
1 'polypeptide(L)'
;YTGLALVDDPAVVTVQINNEDSAIKWVMEADASEQMKPYRDEVQSRFNHFLLMKYHTRERLKEAWTNEGRCTLAEEEDPVLGTVRGITGGFYQPVNDPNGQWDAEESPARYADFMEFGILMNRKFYQDMKDYLHSLGVKVPIVTSNLVAGAADVYGHTDGDMMENNSYFNHPLLLPD
;
A
#
# COMPACT_ATOMS: atom_id res chain seq x y z
N TYR A 1 -25.37 -11.12 26.76
CA TYR A 1 -25.59 -11.63 25.40
C TYR A 1 -27.00 -11.23 25.00
N THR A 2 -27.15 -10.34 24.02
CA THR A 2 -28.46 -9.82 23.57
C THR A 2 -29.14 -10.80 22.61
N GLY A 3 -28.40 -11.72 21.98
CA GLY A 3 -28.89 -12.58 20.91
C GLY A 3 -29.13 -11.88 19.58
N LEU A 4 -28.78 -10.59 19.49
CA LEU A 4 -28.87 -9.80 18.26
C LEU A 4 -27.69 -10.12 17.35
N ALA A 5 -27.93 -10.06 16.04
CA ALA A 5 -26.85 -9.99 15.07
C ALA A 5 -26.08 -8.67 15.24
N LEU A 6 -24.78 -8.67 14.94
CA LEU A 6 -23.93 -7.48 15.08
C LEU A 6 -24.50 -6.27 14.32
N VAL A 7 -25.07 -6.50 13.15
CA VAL A 7 -25.67 -5.47 12.28
C VAL A 7 -26.94 -4.84 12.83
N ASP A 8 -27.57 -5.52 13.80
CA ASP A 8 -28.83 -5.07 14.44
C ASP A 8 -28.61 -4.58 15.88
N ASP A 9 -27.37 -4.64 16.40
CA ASP A 9 -27.06 -4.25 17.76
C ASP A 9 -26.84 -2.72 17.83
N PRO A 10 -27.71 -1.96 18.55
CA PRO A 10 -27.62 -0.51 18.65
C PRO A 10 -26.38 0.00 19.42
N ALA A 11 -25.63 -0.90 20.08
CA ALA A 11 -24.38 -0.57 20.74
C ALA A 11 -23.20 -0.48 19.76
N VAL A 12 -23.34 -1.03 18.56
CA VAL A 12 -22.33 -0.94 17.50
C VAL A 12 -22.45 0.41 16.82
N VAL A 13 -21.43 1.24 16.95
CA VAL A 13 -21.40 2.63 16.43
C VAL A 13 -20.55 2.77 15.18
N THR A 14 -19.60 1.85 14.97
CA THR A 14 -18.71 1.81 13.80
C THR A 14 -18.15 0.40 13.61
N VAL A 15 -17.70 0.10 12.42
CA VAL A 15 -16.94 -1.12 12.09
C VAL A 15 -15.61 -0.70 11.47
N GLN A 16 -14.52 -1.20 12.05
CA GLN A 16 -13.17 -1.04 11.50
C GLN A 16 -12.78 -2.28 10.72
N ILE A 17 -12.24 -2.10 9.50
CA ILE A 17 -11.90 -3.21 8.62
C ILE A 17 -10.67 -3.96 9.16
N ASN A 18 -9.59 -3.22 9.46
CA ASN A 18 -8.38 -3.80 10.04
C ASN A 18 -7.67 -2.83 10.99
N ASN A 19 -6.87 -3.38 11.90
CA ASN A 19 -6.16 -2.61 12.92
C ASN A 19 -4.70 -2.41 12.53
N GLU A 20 -4.23 -1.17 12.61
CA GLU A 20 -2.82 -0.77 12.42
C GLU A 20 -2.16 -1.41 11.19
N ASP A 21 -2.86 -1.41 10.09
CA ASP A 21 -2.44 -2.06 8.86
C ASP A 21 -2.43 -1.09 7.68
N SER A 22 -1.44 -1.28 6.81
CA SER A 22 -1.28 -0.53 5.57
C SER A 22 -0.63 -1.44 4.53
N ALA A 23 -1.31 -1.65 3.42
CA ALA A 23 -0.74 -2.42 2.32
C ALA A 23 0.53 -1.74 1.77
N ILE A 24 0.59 -0.41 1.78
CA ILE A 24 1.77 0.35 1.35
C ILE A 24 2.96 0.04 2.26
N LYS A 25 2.77 0.15 3.58
CA LYS A 25 3.81 -0.13 4.56
C LYS A 25 4.34 -1.56 4.43
N TRP A 26 3.44 -2.55 4.47
CA TRP A 26 3.85 -3.95 4.50
C TRP A 26 4.40 -4.44 3.17
N VAL A 27 3.93 -3.91 2.05
CA VAL A 27 4.49 -4.22 0.74
C VAL A 27 5.90 -3.67 0.61
N MET A 28 6.17 -2.49 1.16
CA MET A 28 7.51 -1.89 1.16
C MET A 28 8.44 -2.56 2.17
N GLU A 29 7.91 -3.04 3.30
CA GLU A 29 8.66 -3.73 4.36
C GLU A 29 8.67 -5.26 4.18
N ALA A 30 7.90 -5.80 3.24
CA ALA A 30 7.80 -7.25 3.01
C ALA A 30 9.18 -7.83 2.70
N ASP A 31 9.80 -8.20 3.76
CA ASP A 31 11.15 -8.72 3.80
C ASP A 31 11.29 -10.01 2.99
N ALA A 32 12.54 -10.32 2.73
CA ALA A 32 13.05 -11.47 2.00
C ALA A 32 12.70 -12.85 2.61
N SER A 33 11.71 -12.95 3.52
CA SER A 33 11.32 -14.25 4.05
C SER A 33 10.68 -15.11 2.95
N GLU A 34 11.08 -16.36 2.86
CA GLU A 34 10.50 -17.33 1.91
C GLU A 34 8.98 -17.51 2.10
N GLN A 35 8.49 -17.31 3.32
CA GLN A 35 7.08 -17.41 3.65
C GLN A 35 6.25 -16.30 2.97
N MET A 36 6.83 -15.12 2.74
CA MET A 36 6.16 -14.00 2.08
C MET A 36 6.30 -14.03 0.56
N LYS A 37 7.09 -14.97 0.01
CA LYS A 37 7.35 -15.05 -1.43
C LYS A 37 6.08 -15.08 -2.30
N PRO A 38 5.04 -15.89 -2.00
CA PRO A 38 3.83 -15.91 -2.83
C PRO A 38 3.12 -14.56 -2.91
N TYR A 39 3.13 -13.81 -1.81
CA TYR A 39 2.53 -12.46 -1.76
C TYR A 39 3.37 -11.44 -2.53
N ARG A 40 4.69 -11.50 -2.42
CA ARG A 40 5.59 -10.64 -3.20
C ARG A 40 5.46 -10.89 -4.69
N ASP A 41 5.39 -12.16 -5.11
CA ASP A 41 5.23 -12.54 -6.51
C ASP A 41 3.90 -11.99 -7.07
N GLU A 42 2.82 -12.06 -6.31
CA GLU A 42 1.52 -11.49 -6.69
C GLU A 42 1.58 -9.96 -6.79
N VAL A 43 2.16 -9.30 -5.78
CA VAL A 43 2.33 -7.83 -5.79
C VAL A 43 3.19 -7.40 -6.98
N GLN A 44 4.29 -8.09 -7.25
CA GLN A 44 5.14 -7.82 -8.40
C GLN A 44 4.39 -8.01 -9.72
N SER A 45 3.61 -9.07 -9.84
CA SER A 45 2.77 -9.33 -11.03
C SER A 45 1.78 -8.19 -11.26
N ARG A 46 1.07 -7.75 -10.22
CA ARG A 46 0.12 -6.64 -10.29
C ARG A 46 0.81 -5.31 -10.60
N PHE A 47 1.96 -5.05 -10.02
CA PHE A 47 2.74 -3.85 -10.31
C PHE A 47 3.17 -3.79 -11.77
N ASN A 48 3.68 -4.89 -12.32
CA ASN A 48 4.03 -4.97 -13.74
C ASN A 48 2.82 -4.75 -14.65
N HIS A 49 1.68 -5.31 -14.29
CA HIS A 49 0.43 -5.03 -15.03
C HIS A 49 0.04 -3.54 -14.97
N PHE A 50 0.13 -2.91 -13.79
CA PHE A 50 -0.10 -1.47 -13.63
C PHE A 50 0.81 -0.64 -14.54
N LEU A 51 2.10 -0.97 -14.58
CA LEU A 51 3.07 -0.28 -15.45
C LEU A 51 2.74 -0.44 -16.93
N LEU A 52 2.33 -1.65 -17.36
CA LEU A 52 1.88 -1.88 -18.73
C LEU A 52 0.63 -1.06 -19.09
N MET A 53 -0.33 -0.98 -18.18
CA MET A 53 -1.53 -0.16 -18.39
C MET A 53 -1.21 1.33 -18.47
N LYS A 54 -0.22 1.79 -17.72
CA LYS A 54 0.19 3.21 -17.67
C LYS A 54 1.06 3.62 -18.86
N TYR A 55 2.05 2.81 -19.20
CA TYR A 55 3.08 3.17 -20.18
C TYR A 55 2.94 2.45 -21.52
N HIS A 56 2.21 1.35 -21.57
CA HIS A 56 1.95 0.51 -22.74
C HIS A 56 3.17 -0.25 -23.29
N THR A 57 4.37 0.31 -23.21
CA THR A 57 5.60 -0.34 -23.69
C THR A 57 6.77 -0.14 -22.71
N ARG A 58 7.74 -1.05 -22.80
CA ARG A 58 8.99 -0.95 -22.02
C ARG A 58 9.77 0.33 -22.34
N GLU A 59 9.76 0.76 -23.60
CA GLU A 59 10.48 1.94 -24.07
C GLU A 59 9.93 3.21 -23.42
N ARG A 60 8.60 3.36 -23.36
CA ARG A 60 7.95 4.48 -22.69
C ARG A 60 8.19 4.47 -21.17
N LEU A 61 8.17 3.30 -20.57
CA LEU A 61 8.53 3.15 -19.15
C LEU A 61 9.99 3.59 -18.93
N LYS A 62 10.90 3.13 -19.78
CA LYS A 62 12.33 3.51 -19.73
C LYS A 62 12.51 5.02 -19.86
N GLU A 63 11.81 5.66 -20.78
CA GLU A 63 11.84 7.11 -20.95
C GLU A 63 11.35 7.83 -19.70
N ALA A 64 10.21 7.40 -19.14
CA ALA A 64 9.62 7.99 -17.93
C ALA A 64 10.52 7.83 -16.68
N TRP A 65 11.24 6.70 -16.58
CA TRP A 65 12.13 6.41 -15.45
C TRP A 65 13.59 6.83 -15.70
N THR A 66 13.81 7.66 -16.72
CA THR A 66 15.11 8.29 -16.98
C THR A 66 15.10 9.70 -16.41
N ASN A 67 15.96 9.96 -15.43
CA ASN A 67 16.15 11.27 -14.81
C ASN A 67 17.60 11.72 -15.03
N GLU A 68 17.79 12.93 -15.55
CA GLU A 68 19.12 13.52 -15.82
C GLU A 68 20.07 12.60 -16.59
N GLY A 69 19.52 11.80 -17.52
CA GLY A 69 20.30 10.86 -18.34
C GLY A 69 20.59 9.51 -17.68
N ARG A 70 20.19 9.31 -16.42
CA ARG A 70 20.27 8.02 -15.72
C ARG A 70 18.93 7.30 -15.79
N CYS A 71 18.92 6.10 -16.36
CA CYS A 71 17.75 5.21 -16.37
C CYS A 71 17.78 4.29 -15.16
N THR A 72 16.67 4.22 -14.43
CA THR A 72 16.52 3.33 -13.26
C THR A 72 15.79 2.03 -13.57
N LEU A 73 15.38 1.82 -14.81
CA LEU A 73 14.90 0.52 -15.30
C LEU A 73 16.13 -0.32 -15.72
N ALA A 74 16.38 -1.41 -15.00
CA ALA A 74 17.48 -2.30 -15.29
C ALA A 74 17.30 -3.06 -16.63
N GLU A 75 18.39 -3.57 -17.21
CA GLU A 75 18.32 -4.25 -18.51
C GLU A 75 17.45 -5.52 -18.46
N GLU A 76 17.47 -6.23 -17.34
CA GLU A 76 16.68 -7.45 -17.10
C GLU A 76 15.23 -7.16 -16.70
N GLU A 77 14.89 -5.89 -16.42
CA GLU A 77 13.53 -5.51 -16.06
C GLU A 77 12.68 -5.24 -17.30
N ASP A 78 11.58 -5.99 -17.39
CA ASP A 78 10.59 -5.85 -18.46
C ASP A 78 9.17 -6.06 -17.88
N PRO A 79 8.27 -5.07 -17.99
CA PRO A 79 6.92 -5.21 -17.46
C PRO A 79 6.10 -6.27 -18.21
N VAL A 80 6.42 -6.60 -19.46
CA VAL A 80 5.75 -7.67 -20.22
C VAL A 80 6.14 -9.04 -19.66
N LEU A 81 7.39 -9.19 -19.22
CA LEU A 81 7.89 -10.41 -18.61
C LEU A 81 7.58 -10.50 -17.10
N GLY A 82 7.03 -9.44 -16.51
CA GLY A 82 6.71 -9.40 -15.08
C GLY A 82 7.94 -9.27 -14.19
N THR A 83 9.07 -8.78 -14.70
CA THR A 83 10.35 -8.77 -13.99
C THR A 83 10.70 -7.42 -13.35
N VAL A 84 9.90 -6.39 -13.58
CA VAL A 84 10.11 -5.09 -12.91
C VAL A 84 9.85 -5.22 -11.43
N ARG A 85 10.86 -4.89 -10.64
CA ARG A 85 10.79 -4.99 -9.17
C ARG A 85 10.15 -3.76 -8.56
N GLY A 86 9.30 -4.01 -7.57
CA GLY A 86 8.81 -2.96 -6.69
C GLY A 86 9.90 -2.40 -5.80
N ILE A 87 9.56 -1.36 -5.07
CA ILE A 87 10.42 -0.74 -4.08
C ILE A 87 10.48 -1.64 -2.84
N THR A 88 11.66 -1.88 -2.34
CA THR A 88 11.90 -2.52 -1.04
C THR A 88 12.61 -1.53 -0.12
N GLY A 89 12.21 -1.49 1.12
CA GLY A 89 12.80 -0.59 2.13
C GLY A 89 11.77 -0.17 3.16
N GLY A 90 12.23 0.22 4.33
CA GLY A 90 11.32 0.57 5.43
C GLY A 90 10.49 1.80 5.11
N PHE A 91 9.26 1.77 5.53
CA PHE A 91 8.29 2.86 5.38
C PHE A 91 8.79 4.23 5.89
N TYR A 92 9.67 4.21 6.88
CA TYR A 92 10.26 5.40 7.50
C TYR A 92 11.68 5.71 7.01
N GLN A 93 12.20 4.95 6.06
CA GLN A 93 13.55 5.12 5.54
C GLN A 93 13.51 5.64 4.10
N PRO A 94 14.50 6.40 3.66
CA PRO A 94 14.66 6.68 2.25
C PRO A 94 14.64 5.35 1.49
N VAL A 95 13.78 5.27 0.48
CA VAL A 95 13.62 4.05 -0.28
C VAL A 95 14.81 3.90 -1.20
N ASN A 96 15.64 2.93 -0.90
CA ASN A 96 16.77 2.57 -1.72
C ASN A 96 16.52 1.24 -2.43
N ASP A 97 16.96 1.13 -3.66
CA ASP A 97 17.02 -0.17 -4.33
C ASP A 97 17.96 -1.09 -3.53
N PRO A 98 17.52 -2.31 -3.13
CA PRO A 98 18.34 -3.24 -2.40
C PRO A 98 19.63 -3.66 -3.16
N ASN A 99 19.67 -3.42 -4.46
CA ASN A 99 20.87 -3.65 -5.29
C ASN A 99 21.72 -2.39 -5.46
N GLY A 100 21.33 -1.25 -4.83
CA GLY A 100 22.06 0.00 -4.92
C GLY A 100 22.05 0.65 -6.31
N GLN A 101 21.07 0.32 -7.14
CA GLN A 101 20.98 0.85 -8.51
C GLN A 101 20.34 2.23 -8.56
N TRP A 102 19.46 2.54 -7.60
CA TRP A 102 18.74 3.82 -7.53
C TRP A 102 18.22 4.08 -6.12
N ASP A 103 17.87 5.33 -5.83
CA ASP A 103 17.13 5.75 -4.65
C ASP A 103 15.92 6.62 -5.03
N ALA A 104 15.12 7.02 -4.05
CA ALA A 104 13.91 7.81 -4.30
C ALA A 104 14.21 9.20 -4.87
N GLU A 105 15.36 9.78 -4.55
CA GLU A 105 15.78 11.10 -5.08
C GLU A 105 16.27 10.96 -6.52
N GLU A 106 16.99 9.88 -6.82
CA GLU A 106 17.50 9.62 -8.17
C GLU A 106 16.41 9.15 -9.14
N SER A 107 15.36 8.49 -8.63
CA SER A 107 14.25 8.00 -9.44
C SER A 107 12.87 8.40 -8.90
N PRO A 108 12.54 9.70 -8.91
CA PRO A 108 11.26 10.16 -8.40
C PRO A 108 10.06 9.57 -9.15
N ALA A 109 10.18 9.32 -10.45
CA ALA A 109 9.11 8.74 -11.26
C ALA A 109 8.84 7.27 -10.88
N ARG A 110 9.89 6.46 -10.71
CA ARG A 110 9.75 5.06 -10.25
C ARG A 110 9.13 5.00 -8.87
N TYR A 111 9.57 5.85 -7.96
CA TYR A 111 8.99 5.98 -6.63
C TYR A 111 7.51 6.37 -6.69
N ALA A 112 7.17 7.41 -7.47
CA ALA A 112 5.80 7.88 -7.62
C ALA A 112 4.88 6.79 -8.19
N ASP A 113 5.33 6.02 -9.17
CA ASP A 113 4.57 4.92 -9.76
C ASP A 113 4.28 3.81 -8.74
N PHE A 114 5.26 3.47 -7.92
CA PHE A 114 5.06 2.45 -6.90
C PHE A 114 4.12 2.93 -5.79
N MET A 115 4.23 4.20 -5.39
CA MET A 115 3.31 4.81 -4.42
C MET A 115 1.88 4.89 -4.98
N GLU A 116 1.73 5.31 -6.24
CA GLU A 116 0.43 5.33 -6.93
C GLU A 116 -0.20 3.93 -6.98
N PHE A 117 0.58 2.93 -7.36
CA PHE A 117 0.14 1.54 -7.35
C PHE A 117 -0.32 1.09 -5.96
N GLY A 118 0.47 1.38 -4.92
CA GLY A 118 0.13 1.04 -3.53
C GLY A 118 -1.16 1.72 -3.06
N ILE A 119 -1.34 2.99 -3.39
CA ILE A 119 -2.57 3.74 -3.09
C ILE A 119 -3.78 3.10 -3.77
N LEU A 120 -3.69 2.81 -5.06
CA LEU A 120 -4.79 2.21 -5.83
C LEU A 120 -5.14 0.82 -5.30
N MET A 121 -4.14 0.03 -4.91
CA MET A 121 -4.34 -1.28 -4.30
C MET A 121 -5.05 -1.17 -2.95
N ASN A 122 -4.64 -0.25 -2.09
CA ASN A 122 -5.28 0.01 -0.80
C ASN A 122 -6.74 0.44 -0.98
N ARG A 123 -6.97 1.40 -1.85
CA ARG A 123 -8.32 1.90 -2.13
C ARG A 123 -9.24 0.81 -2.65
N LYS A 124 -8.75 0.01 -3.59
CA LYS A 124 -9.53 -1.12 -4.13
C LYS A 124 -9.90 -2.12 -3.03
N PHE A 125 -8.96 -2.45 -2.15
CA PHE A 125 -9.21 -3.34 -1.02
C PHE A 125 -10.28 -2.78 -0.08
N TYR A 126 -10.14 -1.53 0.34
CA TYR A 126 -11.11 -0.92 1.26
C TYR A 126 -12.49 -0.75 0.63
N GLN A 127 -12.55 -0.40 -0.65
CA GLN A 127 -13.83 -0.31 -1.36
C GLN A 127 -14.52 -1.68 -1.42
N ASP A 128 -13.79 -2.74 -1.78
CA ASP A 128 -14.35 -4.09 -1.84
C ASP A 128 -14.84 -4.57 -0.48
N MET A 129 -14.07 -4.30 0.58
CA MET A 129 -14.46 -4.66 1.95
C MET A 129 -15.67 -3.87 2.43
N LYS A 130 -15.74 -2.57 2.12
CA LYS A 130 -16.90 -1.73 2.44
C LYS A 130 -18.15 -2.23 1.74
N ASP A 131 -18.07 -2.50 0.44
CA ASP A 131 -19.19 -3.01 -0.35
C ASP A 131 -19.66 -4.38 0.19
N TYR A 132 -18.71 -5.24 0.57
CA TYR A 132 -19.03 -6.51 1.20
C TYR A 132 -19.75 -6.35 2.54
N LEU A 133 -19.26 -5.49 3.43
CA LEU A 133 -19.89 -5.22 4.72
C LEU A 133 -21.30 -4.65 4.56
N HIS A 134 -21.49 -3.71 3.62
CA HIS A 134 -22.83 -3.21 3.29
C HIS A 134 -23.75 -4.32 2.76
N SER A 135 -23.24 -5.26 1.97
CA SER A 135 -24.02 -6.41 1.48
C SER A 135 -24.48 -7.35 2.60
N LEU A 136 -23.76 -7.37 3.73
CA LEU A 136 -24.15 -8.08 4.94
C LEU A 136 -25.15 -7.32 5.83
N GLY A 137 -25.51 -6.07 5.44
CA GLY A 137 -26.46 -5.26 6.15
C GLY A 137 -25.86 -4.28 7.17
N VAL A 138 -24.54 -4.07 7.18
CA VAL A 138 -23.89 -3.06 8.01
C VAL A 138 -24.38 -1.67 7.60
N LYS A 139 -24.88 -0.89 8.55
CA LYS A 139 -25.46 0.46 8.34
C LYS A 139 -24.70 1.55 9.06
N VAL A 140 -23.83 1.18 9.99
CA VAL A 140 -22.98 2.11 10.73
C VAL A 140 -21.77 2.53 9.89
N PRO A 141 -21.11 3.66 10.18
CA PRO A 141 -19.92 4.09 9.48
C PRO A 141 -18.83 3.02 9.47
N ILE A 142 -18.16 2.89 8.36
CA ILE A 142 -17.05 1.95 8.16
C ILE A 142 -15.73 2.73 8.13
N VAL A 143 -14.82 2.36 9.02
CA VAL A 143 -13.46 2.86 9.11
C VAL A 143 -12.53 1.87 8.43
N THR A 144 -11.58 2.34 7.67
CA THR A 144 -10.64 1.49 6.93
C THR A 144 -9.60 0.86 7.84
N SER A 145 -8.65 1.66 8.33
CA SER A 145 -7.62 1.30 9.31
C SER A 145 -7.31 2.51 10.17
N ASN A 146 -6.72 2.28 11.32
CA ASN A 146 -6.28 3.31 12.26
C ASN A 146 -4.76 3.58 12.20
N LEU A 147 -4.10 3.16 11.13
CA LEU A 147 -2.71 3.49 10.85
C LEU A 147 -2.64 4.51 9.72
N VAL A 148 -2.13 5.69 10.05
CA VAL A 148 -1.79 6.72 9.07
C VAL A 148 -0.30 7.01 9.22
N ALA A 149 0.49 6.35 8.40
CA ALA A 149 1.93 6.47 8.45
C ALA A 149 2.48 7.54 7.48
N GLY A 150 1.63 8.06 6.58
CA GLY A 150 2.01 9.12 5.65
C GLY A 150 0.86 9.57 4.74
N ALA A 151 1.15 10.54 3.86
CA ALA A 151 0.15 11.11 2.96
C ALA A 151 -0.51 10.08 2.03
N ALA A 152 0.23 9.05 1.63
CA ALA A 152 -0.28 7.97 0.79
C ALA A 152 -1.35 7.13 1.52
N ASP A 153 -1.15 6.85 2.82
CA ASP A 153 -2.16 6.16 3.63
C ASP A 153 -3.41 7.03 3.80
N VAL A 154 -3.23 8.34 4.11
CA VAL A 154 -4.36 9.27 4.18
C VAL A 154 -5.22 9.17 2.93
N TYR A 155 -4.58 9.22 1.75
CA TYR A 155 -5.30 9.15 0.49
C TYR A 155 -5.92 7.77 0.25
N GLY A 156 -5.22 6.69 0.65
CA GLY A 156 -5.72 5.32 0.59
C GLY A 156 -6.96 5.07 1.45
N HIS A 157 -7.12 5.82 2.56
CA HIS A 157 -8.24 5.67 3.50
C HIS A 157 -9.48 6.48 3.12
N THR A 158 -9.44 7.31 2.08
CA THR A 158 -10.57 8.18 1.68
C THR A 158 -11.82 7.44 1.23
N ASP A 159 -11.73 6.12 0.99
CA ASP A 159 -12.89 5.29 0.63
C ASP A 159 -13.70 4.82 1.87
N GLY A 160 -13.18 5.03 3.09
CA GLY A 160 -13.95 4.86 4.33
C GLY A 160 -15.01 5.95 4.53
N ASP A 161 -15.95 5.70 5.43
CA ASP A 161 -16.91 6.72 5.83
C ASP A 161 -16.31 7.70 6.86
N MET A 162 -15.31 7.24 7.59
CA MET A 162 -14.56 8.00 8.58
C MET A 162 -13.09 7.60 8.52
N MET A 163 -12.21 8.52 8.91
CA MET A 163 -10.80 8.25 9.13
C MET A 163 -10.52 8.17 10.64
N GLU A 164 -9.71 7.23 11.00
CA GLU A 164 -9.20 7.05 12.35
C GLU A 164 -7.67 6.99 12.31
N ASN A 165 -7.02 7.44 13.38
CA ASN A 165 -5.59 7.27 13.55
C ASN A 165 -5.26 7.06 15.03
N ASN A 166 -4.48 6.02 15.31
CA ASN A 166 -3.92 5.82 16.63
C ASN A 166 -2.85 6.89 16.92
N SER A 167 -2.94 7.50 18.09
CA SER A 167 -1.98 8.48 18.55
C SER A 167 -1.36 8.01 19.86
N TYR A 168 -0.05 7.80 19.84
CA TYR A 168 0.70 7.27 20.98
C TYR A 168 1.46 8.39 21.67
N PHE A 169 0.75 9.21 22.46
CA PHE A 169 1.38 10.20 23.33
C PHE A 169 1.88 9.53 24.61
N ASN A 170 3.14 9.75 24.95
CA ASN A 170 3.77 9.19 26.16
C ASN A 170 3.58 7.66 26.26
N HIS A 171 3.80 6.96 25.15
CA HIS A 171 3.73 5.51 25.14
C HIS A 171 4.72 4.93 26.17
N PRO A 172 4.30 4.00 27.06
CA PRO A 172 5.15 3.49 28.14
C PRO A 172 6.50 2.92 27.69
N LEU A 173 6.56 2.36 26.47
CA LEU A 173 7.80 1.83 25.88
C LEU A 173 8.74 2.90 25.32
N LEU A 174 8.29 4.15 25.21
CA LEU A 174 9.05 5.27 24.66
C LEU A 174 9.41 6.31 25.72
N LEU A 175 8.96 6.12 26.97
CA LEU A 175 9.34 6.99 28.07
C LEU A 175 10.75 6.62 28.54
N PRO A 176 11.66 7.60 28.72
CA PRO A 176 12.93 7.33 29.39
C PRO A 176 12.68 6.88 30.85
N ASP A 177 13.46 5.91 31.33
CA ASP A 177 13.44 5.42 32.68
C ASP A 177 13.76 6.55 33.67
#